data_0c7c97bb7d75995285c32a3c190dd592
#
_entry.id   0c7c97bb7d75995285c32a3c190dd592
#
_cell.length_a   1.000
_cell.length_b   1.000
_cell.length_c   1.000
_cell.angle_alpha   90.00
_cell.angle_beta   90.00
_cell.angle_gamma   90.00
#
_symmetry.space_group_name_H-M   'P 1'
#
loop_
_entity.id
_entity.type
_entity.pdbx_description
1 polymer ?
#
loop_
_entity_poly.entity_id
_entity_poly.type
_entity_poly.pdbx_seq_one_letter_code
_entity_poly.pdbx_strand_id
1 'polypeptide(L)'
;MTLTDAPARPRPRDAGGASPMSLWRLLWLELRRNAMPWMFPLLAALFVFDPFRTAMGYGPFWDLRASVLENKLLPDFVLFVAGVAAWMGSRDSRRHTRDLVDATARPRWTAQLTTWAATTLWVAAGFLCCVAVLYGVTASQATWGGPPWWPVAVSLAELALLSALGFAAGTFFPSRFTAPLAALGAFLLCLEGFRNAVGRSSVYALLSPTTYVPDDDTGLFHHYLPDVSIAQLMFLIGLTLVVLAALALPRAADAGPRLRRAAAVIAVAGLAAAGTAIGLTGTARTQAYGTVIPVLHDGANDRPIPYTRVCGQAAGVPVCVHPAYRSFLPAMTAALVPVLRQIASLPGAPARVDQVVVNDLIPSNGAAIAGVPPVFRLPVPATPDETSFGQNASTFRNSLQSTLVTLFVVGADGFVFMGPPGGSPAQQAVELALLQKAGTAIQTGGGPGNAHAKAEQVATAARRFAALPAATRHAWLAAQLAALRAGRITLAQLP
;
A
#
# COMPACT_ATOMS: atom_id res chain seq x y z
N MET A 1 63.05 -50.03 -40.46
CA MET A 1 61.81 -49.56 -39.89
C MET A 1 62.13 -48.25 -39.17
N THR A 2 61.95 -47.11 -39.88
CA THR A 2 62.36 -45.78 -39.42
C THR A 2 61.14 -45.19 -38.75
N LEU A 3 61.26 -44.85 -37.45
CA LEU A 3 60.27 -44.13 -36.66
C LEU A 3 60.15 -42.70 -37.20
N THR A 4 59.06 -42.37 -37.86
CA THR A 4 58.68 -41.05 -38.34
C THR A 4 58.51 -40.13 -37.14
N ASP A 5 59.26 -39.08 -37.01
CA ASP A 5 59.13 -37.97 -36.05
C ASP A 5 57.73 -37.32 -36.21
N ALA A 6 56.92 -37.46 -35.18
CA ALA A 6 55.64 -36.75 -35.13
C ALA A 6 55.91 -35.24 -35.02
N PRO A 7 55.23 -34.38 -35.82
CA PRO A 7 55.50 -32.94 -35.77
C PRO A 7 55.07 -32.40 -34.38
N ALA A 8 56.05 -31.64 -33.78
CA ALA A 8 55.80 -30.97 -32.49
C ALA A 8 54.55 -30.12 -32.55
N ARG A 9 53.61 -30.37 -31.62
CA ARG A 9 52.43 -29.52 -31.47
C ARG A 9 52.84 -28.08 -31.31
N PRO A 10 52.30 -27.14 -32.09
CA PRO A 10 52.61 -25.73 -31.94
C PRO A 10 52.28 -25.32 -30.52
N ARG A 11 53.26 -24.76 -29.80
CA ARG A 11 53.03 -24.10 -28.49
C ARG A 11 51.92 -23.09 -28.65
N PRO A 12 50.98 -23.00 -27.74
CA PRO A 12 50.01 -21.91 -27.74
C PRO A 12 50.77 -20.61 -27.80
N ARG A 13 50.62 -19.87 -28.90
CA ARG A 13 51.08 -18.48 -28.95
C ARG A 13 50.51 -17.78 -27.73
N ASP A 14 51.39 -17.20 -26.91
CA ASP A 14 50.96 -16.24 -25.87
C ASP A 14 50.08 -15.23 -26.57
N ALA A 15 48.76 -15.37 -26.39
CA ALA A 15 47.79 -14.47 -26.90
C ALA A 15 48.08 -13.13 -26.22
N GLY A 16 48.73 -12.25 -26.96
CA GLY A 16 49.10 -10.92 -26.53
C GLY A 16 47.93 -10.31 -25.79
N GLY A 17 48.15 -9.89 -24.56
CA GLY A 17 47.18 -9.49 -23.57
C GLY A 17 46.15 -8.49 -24.07
N ALA A 18 45.10 -8.99 -24.71
CA ALA A 18 43.87 -8.24 -24.77
C ALA A 18 43.40 -8.04 -23.33
N SER A 19 43.59 -6.84 -22.80
CA SER A 19 43.18 -6.48 -21.45
C SER A 19 41.70 -6.95 -21.28
N PRO A 20 41.39 -7.71 -20.23
CA PRO A 20 40.07 -8.23 -20.04
C PRO A 20 39.07 -7.03 -20.08
N MET A 21 38.18 -7.01 -21.04
CA MET A 21 37.18 -5.95 -21.16
C MET A 21 36.54 -5.78 -19.80
N SER A 22 36.60 -4.58 -19.21
CA SER A 22 36.12 -4.36 -17.84
C SER A 22 34.67 -4.78 -17.73
N LEU A 23 34.22 -5.28 -16.55
CA LEU A 23 32.80 -5.64 -16.31
C LEU A 23 31.89 -4.47 -16.63
N TRP A 24 32.36 -3.23 -16.42
CA TRP A 24 31.64 -2.01 -16.77
C TRP A 24 31.35 -1.89 -18.27
N ARG A 25 32.33 -2.16 -19.11
CA ARG A 25 32.14 -2.14 -20.58
C ARG A 25 31.11 -3.20 -21.02
N LEU A 26 31.12 -4.38 -20.39
CA LEU A 26 30.20 -5.44 -20.67
C LEU A 26 28.79 -5.02 -20.25
N LEU A 27 28.62 -4.50 -19.05
CA LEU A 27 27.34 -3.98 -18.55
C LEU A 27 26.80 -2.86 -19.46
N TRP A 28 27.67 -1.94 -19.88
CA TRP A 28 27.30 -0.86 -20.79
C TRP A 28 26.81 -1.37 -22.15
N LEU A 29 27.43 -2.40 -22.69
CA LEU A 29 26.98 -3.04 -23.91
C LEU A 29 25.61 -3.73 -23.72
N GLU A 30 25.42 -4.42 -22.61
CA GLU A 30 24.16 -5.06 -22.29
C GLU A 30 23.04 -4.02 -22.04
N LEU A 31 23.33 -2.89 -21.40
CA LEU A 31 22.38 -1.79 -21.25
C LEU A 31 21.91 -1.27 -22.62
N ARG A 32 22.82 -1.06 -23.57
CA ARG A 32 22.46 -0.58 -24.93
C ARG A 32 21.68 -1.59 -25.76
N ARG A 33 21.82 -2.90 -25.50
CA ARG A 33 21.17 -3.98 -26.26
C ARG A 33 19.96 -4.56 -25.57
N ASN A 34 19.59 -4.00 -24.45
CA ASN A 34 18.46 -4.48 -23.65
C ASN A 34 17.12 -4.18 -24.33
N ALA A 35 16.15 -5.08 -24.16
CA ALA A 35 14.80 -4.89 -24.69
C ALA A 35 13.92 -4.00 -23.78
N MET A 36 14.30 -3.80 -22.51
CA MET A 36 13.47 -3.07 -21.52
C MET A 36 13.15 -1.62 -21.93
N PRO A 37 14.07 -0.81 -22.49
CA PRO A 37 13.77 0.55 -22.91
C PRO A 37 12.60 0.68 -23.89
N TRP A 38 12.35 -0.35 -24.71
CA TRP A 38 11.22 -0.38 -25.64
C TRP A 38 9.86 -0.49 -24.94
N MET A 39 9.85 -0.90 -23.66
CA MET A 39 8.63 -0.96 -22.84
C MET A 39 8.29 0.38 -22.17
N PHE A 40 9.22 1.32 -22.10
CA PHE A 40 9.01 2.58 -21.38
C PHE A 40 7.82 3.41 -21.87
N PRO A 41 7.55 3.56 -23.17
CA PRO A 41 6.37 4.29 -23.62
C PRO A 41 5.07 3.66 -23.09
N LEU A 42 5.00 2.33 -23.09
CA LEU A 42 3.84 1.60 -22.57
C LEU A 42 3.72 1.74 -21.04
N LEU A 43 4.83 1.57 -20.30
CA LEU A 43 4.84 1.74 -18.85
C LEU A 43 4.50 3.17 -18.43
N ALA A 44 4.99 4.17 -19.19
CA ALA A 44 4.65 5.57 -18.95
C ALA A 44 3.17 5.84 -19.20
N ALA A 45 2.60 5.26 -20.28
CA ALA A 45 1.17 5.38 -20.54
C ALA A 45 0.34 4.74 -19.42
N LEU A 46 0.66 3.51 -19.00
CA LEU A 46 -0.01 2.83 -17.89
C LEU A 46 0.10 3.65 -16.61
N PHE A 47 1.30 4.16 -16.27
CA PHE A 47 1.49 5.02 -15.11
C PHE A 47 0.57 6.24 -15.11
N VAL A 48 0.44 6.93 -16.25
CA VAL A 48 -0.41 8.12 -16.36
C VAL A 48 -1.89 7.76 -16.26
N PHE A 49 -2.31 6.64 -16.88
CA PHE A 49 -3.73 6.30 -17.00
C PHE A 49 -4.34 5.77 -15.70
N ASP A 50 -3.62 5.04 -14.86
CA ASP A 50 -4.18 4.50 -13.62
C ASP A 50 -3.41 4.96 -12.37
N PRO A 51 -2.14 4.61 -12.10
CA PRO A 51 -1.48 4.99 -10.85
C PRO A 51 -1.46 6.51 -10.59
N PHE A 52 -1.03 7.29 -11.58
CA PHE A 52 -0.91 8.74 -11.41
C PHE A 52 -2.28 9.42 -11.21
N ARG A 53 -3.29 9.03 -12.00
CA ARG A 53 -4.65 9.58 -11.83
C ARG A 53 -5.25 9.19 -10.49
N THR A 54 -5.06 7.94 -10.05
CA THR A 54 -5.51 7.49 -8.73
C THR A 54 -4.84 8.28 -7.63
N ALA A 55 -3.51 8.47 -7.71
CA ALA A 55 -2.77 9.25 -6.72
C ALA A 55 -3.21 10.72 -6.66
N MET A 56 -3.53 11.32 -7.82
CA MET A 56 -4.02 12.71 -7.86
C MET A 56 -5.46 12.83 -7.35
N GLY A 57 -6.20 11.76 -7.31
CA GLY A 57 -7.51 11.71 -6.66
C GLY A 57 -7.44 11.74 -5.13
N TYR A 58 -6.31 11.37 -4.53
CA TYR A 58 -6.07 11.53 -3.09
C TYR A 58 -5.64 12.96 -2.77
N GLY A 59 -5.90 13.39 -1.53
CA GLY A 59 -5.28 14.59 -0.99
C GLY A 59 -3.74 14.55 -1.10
N PRO A 60 -3.05 15.69 -0.95
CA PRO A 60 -1.60 15.77 -1.09
C PRO A 60 -0.86 15.20 0.13
N PHE A 61 -1.18 13.97 0.49
CA PHE A 61 -0.59 13.24 1.61
C PHE A 61 0.42 12.21 1.10
N TRP A 62 1.61 12.24 1.69
CA TRP A 62 2.73 11.43 1.22
C TRP A 62 2.43 9.93 1.23
N ASP A 63 1.87 9.41 2.34
CA ASP A 63 1.64 7.97 2.48
C ASP A 63 0.53 7.47 1.55
N LEU A 64 -0.60 8.20 1.46
CA LEU A 64 -1.69 7.85 0.57
C LEU A 64 -1.27 7.81 -0.90
N ARG A 65 -0.46 8.79 -1.33
CA ARG A 65 0.06 8.79 -2.70
C ARG A 65 1.15 7.76 -2.91
N ALA A 66 1.96 7.47 -1.87
CA ALA A 66 2.96 6.42 -1.92
C ALA A 66 2.33 5.03 -1.99
N SER A 67 1.20 4.80 -1.32
CA SER A 67 0.49 3.51 -1.38
C SER A 67 0.07 3.14 -2.81
N VAL A 68 -0.17 4.13 -3.67
CA VAL A 68 -0.49 3.89 -5.09
C VAL A 68 0.69 3.31 -5.85
N LEU A 69 1.94 3.63 -5.45
CA LEU A 69 3.13 3.03 -6.06
C LEU A 69 3.14 1.51 -5.86
N GLU A 70 2.69 1.05 -4.71
CA GLU A 70 2.67 -0.36 -4.35
C GLU A 70 1.44 -1.09 -4.88
N ASN A 71 0.27 -0.47 -4.68
CA ASN A 71 -1.01 -1.12 -4.98
C ASN A 71 -1.38 -1.07 -6.46
N LYS A 72 -0.77 -0.18 -7.25
CA LYS A 72 -1.08 0.04 -8.67
C LYS A 72 0.15 -0.06 -9.57
N LEU A 73 1.15 0.78 -9.34
CA LEU A 73 2.31 0.87 -10.23
C LEU A 73 3.14 -0.40 -10.22
N LEU A 74 3.37 -0.98 -9.05
CA LEU A 74 4.19 -2.18 -8.92
C LEU A 74 3.60 -3.39 -9.65
N PRO A 75 2.29 -3.74 -9.50
CA PRO A 75 1.66 -4.79 -10.28
C PRO A 75 1.77 -4.61 -11.80
N ASP A 76 1.65 -3.36 -12.30
CA ASP A 76 1.83 -3.05 -13.71
C ASP A 76 3.27 -3.36 -14.17
N PHE A 77 4.27 -2.94 -13.39
CA PHE A 77 5.67 -3.20 -13.70
C PHE A 77 6.01 -4.69 -13.68
N VAL A 78 5.51 -5.43 -12.70
CA VAL A 78 5.80 -6.86 -12.51
C VAL A 78 5.48 -7.68 -13.73
N LEU A 79 4.34 -7.43 -14.36
CA LEU A 79 3.91 -8.14 -15.57
C LEU A 79 4.97 -8.04 -16.69
N PHE A 80 5.48 -6.83 -16.92
CA PHE A 80 6.47 -6.60 -17.99
C PHE A 80 7.88 -7.01 -17.59
N VAL A 81 8.25 -6.78 -16.34
CA VAL A 81 9.59 -7.05 -15.81
C VAL A 81 9.93 -8.53 -15.90
N ALA A 82 9.07 -9.40 -15.39
CA ALA A 82 9.31 -10.85 -15.41
C ALA A 82 9.31 -11.39 -16.85
N GLY A 83 8.40 -10.91 -17.71
CA GLY A 83 8.32 -11.30 -19.11
C GLY A 83 9.57 -10.90 -19.91
N VAL A 84 9.99 -9.62 -19.82
CA VAL A 84 11.20 -9.12 -20.49
C VAL A 84 12.45 -9.80 -19.95
N ALA A 85 12.55 -9.99 -18.63
CA ALA A 85 13.68 -10.71 -18.04
C ALA A 85 13.77 -12.16 -18.55
N ALA A 86 12.62 -12.88 -18.65
CA ALA A 86 12.60 -14.21 -19.24
C ALA A 86 12.96 -14.22 -20.73
N TRP A 87 12.51 -13.21 -21.45
CA TRP A 87 12.90 -13.02 -22.86
C TRP A 87 14.42 -12.78 -23.00
N MET A 88 15.00 -11.97 -22.14
CA MET A 88 16.45 -11.72 -22.15
C MET A 88 17.24 -12.97 -21.69
N GLY A 89 16.77 -13.71 -20.70
CA GLY A 89 17.38 -14.95 -20.22
C GLY A 89 17.40 -16.06 -21.27
N SER A 90 16.41 -16.13 -22.16
CA SER A 90 16.32 -17.10 -23.26
C SER A 90 17.04 -16.64 -24.55
N ARG A 91 17.64 -15.44 -24.59
CA ARG A 91 18.20 -14.80 -25.80
C ARG A 91 19.23 -15.67 -26.51
N ASP A 92 20.21 -16.20 -25.78
CA ASP A 92 21.32 -16.95 -26.35
C ASP A 92 20.86 -18.30 -26.94
N SER A 93 19.88 -18.92 -26.31
CA SER A 93 19.24 -20.13 -26.83
C SER A 93 18.48 -19.89 -28.14
N ARG A 94 17.69 -18.82 -28.17
CA ARG A 94 16.86 -18.48 -29.33
C ARG A 94 17.69 -18.06 -30.56
N ARG A 95 18.88 -17.48 -30.33
CA ARG A 95 19.79 -17.04 -31.38
C ARG A 95 20.79 -18.14 -31.80
N HIS A 96 20.74 -19.31 -31.21
CA HIS A 96 21.71 -20.40 -31.43
C HIS A 96 23.17 -19.95 -31.26
N THR A 97 23.43 -18.97 -30.35
CA THR A 97 24.74 -18.42 -30.09
C THR A 97 25.47 -19.07 -28.90
N ARG A 98 24.87 -20.12 -28.32
CA ARG A 98 25.43 -20.80 -27.13
C ARG A 98 26.89 -21.26 -27.34
N ASP A 99 27.13 -21.91 -28.47
CA ASP A 99 28.50 -22.43 -28.78
C ASP A 99 29.52 -21.29 -28.93
N LEU A 100 29.10 -20.15 -29.50
CA LEU A 100 29.94 -18.96 -29.62
C LEU A 100 30.27 -18.35 -28.25
N VAL A 101 29.32 -18.30 -27.37
CA VAL A 101 29.51 -17.81 -25.97
C VAL A 101 30.43 -18.76 -25.22
N ASP A 102 30.30 -20.08 -25.43
CA ASP A 102 31.17 -21.08 -24.80
C ASP A 102 32.60 -21.07 -25.30
N ALA A 103 32.83 -20.63 -26.55
CA ALA A 103 34.15 -20.46 -27.07
C ALA A 103 34.89 -19.22 -26.50
N THR A 104 34.20 -18.37 -25.73
CA THR A 104 34.80 -17.21 -25.09
C THR A 104 35.56 -17.62 -23.81
N ALA A 105 36.67 -16.95 -23.52
CA ALA A 105 37.48 -17.18 -22.30
C ALA A 105 36.77 -16.78 -21.01
N ARG A 106 35.54 -16.25 -21.09
CA ARG A 106 34.78 -15.79 -19.93
C ARG A 106 33.77 -16.81 -19.47
N PRO A 107 33.57 -16.94 -18.15
CA PRO A 107 32.53 -17.79 -17.62
C PRO A 107 31.12 -17.28 -18.04
N ARG A 108 30.25 -18.17 -18.50
CA ARG A 108 28.85 -17.85 -18.92
C ARG A 108 28.06 -17.07 -17.87
N TRP A 109 28.26 -17.39 -16.60
CA TRP A 109 27.54 -16.74 -15.52
C TRP A 109 27.79 -15.23 -15.44
N THR A 110 29.00 -14.77 -15.82
CA THR A 110 29.33 -13.33 -15.86
C THR A 110 28.46 -12.60 -16.89
N ALA A 111 28.31 -13.18 -18.09
CA ALA A 111 27.44 -12.62 -19.13
C ALA A 111 25.99 -12.64 -18.69
N GLN A 112 25.54 -13.70 -18.03
CA GLN A 112 24.18 -13.79 -17.52
C GLN A 112 23.89 -12.78 -16.42
N LEU A 113 24.80 -12.64 -15.43
CA LEU A 113 24.67 -11.62 -14.38
C LEU A 113 24.66 -10.21 -14.95
N THR A 114 25.51 -9.90 -15.93
CA THR A 114 25.50 -8.57 -16.55
C THR A 114 24.25 -8.31 -17.36
N THR A 115 23.70 -9.32 -18.05
CA THR A 115 22.41 -9.19 -18.77
C THR A 115 21.25 -8.98 -17.79
N TRP A 116 21.19 -9.78 -16.71
CA TRP A 116 20.20 -9.60 -15.65
C TRP A 116 20.35 -8.21 -14.99
N ALA A 117 21.56 -7.81 -14.60
CA ALA A 117 21.83 -6.52 -13.99
C ALA A 117 21.41 -5.35 -14.90
N ALA A 118 21.72 -5.44 -16.20
CA ALA A 118 21.32 -4.43 -17.18
C ALA A 118 19.77 -4.33 -17.28
N THR A 119 19.07 -5.47 -17.28
CA THR A 119 17.61 -5.49 -17.31
C THR A 119 17.03 -4.86 -16.03
N THR A 120 17.54 -5.28 -14.87
CA THR A 120 17.07 -4.77 -13.56
C THR A 120 17.38 -3.28 -13.38
N LEU A 121 18.52 -2.79 -13.86
CA LEU A 121 18.87 -1.35 -13.83
C LEU A 121 17.89 -0.52 -14.69
N TRP A 122 17.51 -0.98 -15.88
CA TRP A 122 16.50 -0.29 -16.67
C TRP A 122 15.13 -0.29 -16.01
N VAL A 123 14.73 -1.42 -15.42
CA VAL A 123 13.51 -1.52 -14.62
C VAL A 123 13.51 -0.53 -13.47
N ALA A 124 14.58 -0.52 -12.68
CA ALA A 124 14.75 0.40 -11.56
C ALA A 124 14.72 1.87 -12.02
N ALA A 125 15.38 2.20 -13.14
CA ALA A 125 15.36 3.54 -13.70
C ALA A 125 13.94 3.97 -14.11
N GLY A 126 13.19 3.10 -14.80
CA GLY A 126 11.80 3.37 -15.18
C GLY A 126 10.89 3.57 -13.97
N PHE A 127 10.99 2.69 -12.99
CA PHE A 127 10.21 2.80 -11.74
C PHE A 127 10.56 4.09 -10.97
N LEU A 128 11.85 4.39 -10.79
CA LEU A 128 12.29 5.61 -10.12
C LEU A 128 11.90 6.89 -10.85
N CYS A 129 11.81 6.88 -12.18
CA CYS A 129 11.26 8.00 -12.94
C CYS A 129 9.77 8.24 -12.58
N CYS A 130 8.97 7.19 -12.48
CA CYS A 130 7.57 7.30 -12.06
C CYS A 130 7.46 7.82 -10.61
N VAL A 131 8.30 7.29 -9.69
CA VAL A 131 8.40 7.77 -8.30
C VAL A 131 8.77 9.25 -8.26
N ALA A 132 9.79 9.67 -9.04
CA ALA A 132 10.24 11.05 -9.08
C ALA A 132 9.14 12.01 -9.56
N VAL A 133 8.38 11.61 -10.56
CA VAL A 133 7.23 12.40 -11.05
C VAL A 133 6.17 12.52 -9.96
N LEU A 134 5.76 11.39 -9.37
CA LEU A 134 4.71 11.39 -8.34
C LEU A 134 5.12 12.17 -7.09
N TYR A 135 6.34 11.93 -6.60
CA TYR A 135 6.86 12.61 -5.42
C TYR A 135 7.16 14.09 -5.69
N GLY A 136 7.61 14.44 -6.90
CA GLY A 136 7.81 15.83 -7.31
C GLY A 136 6.50 16.63 -7.30
N VAL A 137 5.43 16.05 -7.87
CA VAL A 137 4.09 16.67 -7.83
C VAL A 137 3.57 16.73 -6.39
N THR A 138 3.74 15.67 -5.62
CA THR A 138 3.32 15.66 -4.21
C THR A 138 4.06 16.72 -3.40
N ALA A 139 5.37 16.85 -3.57
CA ALA A 139 6.19 17.84 -2.88
C ALA A 139 5.75 19.29 -3.15
N SER A 140 5.22 19.56 -4.35
CA SER A 140 4.70 20.89 -4.68
C SER A 140 3.34 21.22 -4.04
N GLN A 141 2.62 20.22 -3.55
CA GLN A 141 1.26 20.33 -3.01
C GLN A 141 1.17 20.03 -1.50
N ALA A 142 2.02 19.11 -1.01
CA ALA A 142 2.01 18.71 0.38
C ALA A 142 2.50 19.83 1.31
N THR A 143 1.78 20.03 2.40
CA THR A 143 2.11 21.03 3.42
C THR A 143 2.70 20.41 4.69
N TRP A 144 2.80 19.08 4.75
CA TRP A 144 3.25 18.34 5.92
C TRP A 144 3.92 17.01 5.53
N GLY A 145 4.89 16.58 6.36
CA GLY A 145 5.58 15.30 6.18
C GLY A 145 6.66 15.33 5.11
N GLY A 146 7.05 14.15 4.63
CA GLY A 146 8.06 13.96 3.61
C GLY A 146 7.90 12.62 2.90
N PRO A 147 8.65 12.39 1.81
CA PRO A 147 8.52 11.18 1.01
C PRO A 147 8.93 9.92 1.79
N PRO A 148 8.09 8.89 1.86
CA PRO A 148 8.44 7.60 2.46
C PRO A 148 9.34 6.82 1.50
N TRP A 149 10.60 6.59 1.89
CA TRP A 149 11.59 5.90 1.05
C TRP A 149 11.61 4.38 1.25
N TRP A 150 11.13 3.88 2.37
CA TRP A 150 11.07 2.44 2.63
C TRP A 150 10.23 1.67 1.61
N PRO A 151 9.01 2.12 1.27
CA PRO A 151 8.22 1.51 0.21
C PRO A 151 8.95 1.45 -1.13
N VAL A 152 9.64 2.53 -1.50
CA VAL A 152 10.43 2.57 -2.74
C VAL A 152 11.55 1.54 -2.73
N ALA A 153 12.26 1.40 -1.61
CA ALA A 153 13.33 0.41 -1.46
C ALA A 153 12.81 -1.03 -1.56
N VAL A 154 11.70 -1.33 -0.91
CA VAL A 154 11.05 -2.66 -0.96
C VAL A 154 10.57 -2.97 -2.37
N SER A 155 9.90 -2.02 -3.04
CA SER A 155 9.45 -2.19 -4.43
C SER A 155 10.62 -2.47 -5.39
N LEU A 156 11.76 -1.78 -5.22
CA LEU A 156 12.95 -2.05 -6.03
C LEU A 156 13.52 -3.45 -5.78
N ALA A 157 13.53 -3.91 -4.52
CA ALA A 157 13.98 -5.26 -4.18
C ALA A 157 13.03 -6.32 -4.77
N GLU A 158 11.73 -6.08 -4.75
CA GLU A 158 10.73 -6.95 -5.36
C GLU A 158 10.92 -7.02 -6.88
N LEU A 159 11.06 -5.90 -7.55
CA LEU A 159 11.33 -5.85 -8.99
C LEU A 159 12.63 -6.59 -9.34
N ALA A 160 13.67 -6.49 -8.51
CA ALA A 160 14.91 -7.23 -8.69
C ALA A 160 14.70 -8.75 -8.54
N LEU A 161 13.93 -9.19 -7.55
CA LEU A 161 13.60 -10.61 -7.37
C LEU A 161 12.80 -11.15 -8.55
N LEU A 162 11.75 -10.45 -8.97
CA LEU A 162 10.88 -10.91 -10.06
C LEU A 162 11.62 -10.87 -11.41
N SER A 163 12.53 -9.91 -11.60
CA SER A 163 13.47 -9.91 -12.71
C SER A 163 14.39 -11.12 -12.66
N ALA A 164 14.92 -11.50 -11.49
CA ALA A 164 15.78 -12.66 -11.34
C ALA A 164 15.04 -13.97 -11.61
N LEU A 165 13.81 -14.11 -11.09
CA LEU A 165 12.95 -15.26 -11.34
C LEU A 165 12.59 -15.40 -12.81
N GLY A 166 12.17 -14.32 -13.46
CA GLY A 166 11.90 -14.29 -14.89
C GLY A 166 13.13 -14.67 -15.71
N PHE A 167 14.28 -14.07 -15.40
CA PHE A 167 15.55 -14.36 -16.07
C PHE A 167 15.96 -15.82 -15.90
N ALA A 168 15.84 -16.36 -14.69
CA ALA A 168 16.10 -17.77 -14.40
C ALA A 168 15.16 -18.68 -15.19
N ALA A 169 13.87 -18.41 -15.20
CA ALA A 169 12.89 -19.16 -15.99
C ALA A 169 13.28 -19.19 -17.48
N GLY A 170 13.60 -18.03 -18.08
CA GLY A 170 14.03 -17.95 -19.48
C GLY A 170 15.34 -18.68 -19.75
N THR A 171 16.24 -18.74 -18.79
CA THR A 171 17.53 -19.42 -18.92
C THR A 171 17.42 -20.95 -18.82
N PHE A 172 16.59 -21.45 -17.87
CA PHE A 172 16.40 -22.90 -17.65
C PHE A 172 15.42 -23.51 -18.63
N PHE A 173 14.37 -22.76 -18.99
CA PHE A 173 13.28 -23.22 -19.87
C PHE A 173 13.17 -22.33 -21.13
N PRO A 174 14.12 -22.40 -22.06
CA PRO A 174 14.17 -21.51 -23.22
C PRO A 174 13.11 -21.87 -24.26
N SER A 175 11.86 -21.49 -24.01
CA SER A 175 10.72 -21.70 -24.90
C SER A 175 10.09 -20.35 -25.29
N ARG A 176 9.38 -20.31 -26.42
CA ARG A 176 8.59 -19.14 -26.83
C ARG A 176 7.49 -18.76 -25.83
N PHE A 177 7.04 -19.71 -25.04
CA PHE A 177 5.99 -19.52 -24.04
C PHE A 177 6.51 -19.09 -22.67
N THR A 178 7.82 -19.20 -22.42
CA THR A 178 8.38 -18.91 -21.09
C THR A 178 8.21 -17.43 -20.70
N ALA A 179 8.38 -16.51 -21.63
CA ALA A 179 8.21 -15.08 -21.32
C ALA A 179 6.75 -14.71 -20.92
N PRO A 180 5.71 -15.09 -21.67
CA PRO A 180 4.34 -14.82 -21.24
C PRO A 180 3.94 -15.60 -19.98
N LEU A 181 4.42 -16.83 -19.79
CA LEU A 181 4.15 -17.60 -18.57
C LEU A 181 4.86 -17.00 -17.35
N ALA A 182 6.08 -16.50 -17.49
CA ALA A 182 6.80 -15.82 -16.43
C ALA A 182 6.09 -14.50 -16.04
N ALA A 183 5.60 -13.74 -17.03
CA ALA A 183 4.83 -12.53 -16.80
C ALA A 183 3.54 -12.82 -16.02
N LEU A 184 2.76 -13.80 -16.48
CA LEU A 184 1.53 -14.22 -15.81
C LEU A 184 1.81 -14.79 -14.41
N GLY A 185 2.82 -15.64 -14.26
CA GLY A 185 3.19 -16.23 -12.97
C GLY A 185 3.62 -15.16 -11.94
N ALA A 186 4.41 -14.17 -12.35
CA ALA A 186 4.81 -13.05 -11.51
C ALA A 186 3.59 -12.20 -11.09
N PHE A 187 2.69 -11.90 -12.02
CA PHE A 187 1.46 -11.17 -11.72
C PHE A 187 0.57 -11.92 -10.73
N LEU A 188 0.36 -13.24 -10.94
CA LEU A 188 -0.41 -14.06 -10.01
C LEU A 188 0.24 -14.15 -8.62
N LEU A 189 1.57 -14.20 -8.57
CA LEU A 189 2.32 -14.18 -7.30
C LEU A 189 2.07 -12.86 -6.55
N CYS A 190 2.11 -11.73 -7.24
CA CYS A 190 1.83 -10.43 -6.62
C CYS A 190 0.37 -10.30 -6.20
N LEU A 191 -0.58 -10.78 -7.03
CA LEU A 191 -2.00 -10.77 -6.69
C LEU A 191 -2.30 -11.61 -5.44
N GLU A 192 -1.72 -12.80 -5.34
CA GLU A 192 -1.87 -13.66 -4.16
C GLU A 192 -1.16 -13.04 -2.94
N GLY A 193 -0.01 -12.41 -3.16
CA GLY A 193 0.69 -11.63 -2.14
C GLY A 193 -0.18 -10.52 -1.56
N PHE A 194 -0.77 -9.71 -2.40
CA PHE A 194 -1.69 -8.64 -2.00
C PHE A 194 -2.90 -9.19 -1.23
N ARG A 195 -3.54 -10.24 -1.73
CA ARG A 195 -4.68 -10.89 -1.03
C ARG A 195 -4.31 -11.43 0.35
N ASN A 196 -3.09 -11.96 0.52
CA ASN A 196 -2.61 -12.44 1.81
C ASN A 196 -2.26 -11.30 2.77
N ALA A 197 -1.73 -10.18 2.27
CA ALA A 197 -1.42 -9.02 3.09
C ALA A 197 -2.70 -8.33 3.63
N VAL A 198 -3.74 -8.22 2.80
CA VAL A 198 -4.97 -7.49 3.15
C VAL A 198 -5.99 -8.34 3.92
N GLY A 199 -6.00 -9.66 3.76
CA GLY A 199 -7.13 -10.48 4.22
C GLY A 199 -6.81 -11.59 5.21
N ARG A 200 -5.55 -11.83 5.59
CA ARG A 200 -5.17 -12.96 6.43
C ARG A 200 -4.50 -12.55 7.74
N SER A 201 -4.84 -13.26 8.80
CA SER A 201 -4.24 -13.11 10.13
C SER A 201 -2.80 -13.65 10.25
N SER A 202 -2.21 -14.16 9.17
CA SER A 202 -0.86 -14.71 9.21
C SER A 202 0.18 -13.61 9.13
N VAL A 203 1.04 -13.50 10.14
CA VAL A 203 2.18 -12.59 10.14
C VAL A 203 3.16 -12.83 8.99
N TYR A 204 3.21 -14.05 8.42
CA TYR A 204 4.03 -14.35 7.24
C TYR A 204 3.54 -13.67 5.95
N ALA A 205 2.31 -13.18 5.94
CA ALA A 205 1.82 -12.34 4.84
C ALA A 205 2.63 -11.04 4.68
N LEU A 206 3.29 -10.57 5.75
CA LEU A 206 4.19 -9.42 5.71
C LEU A 206 5.46 -9.65 4.87
N LEU A 207 5.79 -10.91 4.56
CA LEU A 207 6.88 -11.28 3.64
C LEU A 207 6.40 -11.46 2.20
N SER A 208 5.15 -11.14 1.94
CA SER A 208 4.60 -11.15 0.58
C SER A 208 5.49 -10.33 -0.37
N PRO A 209 5.58 -10.73 -1.66
CA PRO A 209 6.27 -9.94 -2.66
C PRO A 209 5.57 -8.60 -2.99
N THR A 210 4.51 -8.24 -2.32
CA THR A 210 3.93 -6.90 -2.37
C THR A 210 4.30 -6.12 -1.12
N THR A 211 4.51 -4.84 -1.28
CA THR A 211 4.80 -3.94 -0.18
C THR A 211 3.56 -3.74 0.68
N TYR A 212 3.77 -3.39 1.92
CA TYR A 212 2.71 -3.10 2.88
C TYR A 212 2.85 -1.66 3.36
N VAL A 213 2.17 -0.73 2.70
CA VAL A 213 1.97 0.63 3.20
C VAL A 213 0.50 0.77 3.57
N PRO A 214 0.19 1.23 4.78
CA PRO A 214 -1.15 1.63 5.13
C PRO A 214 -1.66 2.69 4.14
N ASP A 215 -2.85 2.48 3.60
CA ASP A 215 -3.53 3.40 2.67
C ASP A 215 -4.41 4.43 3.41
N ASP A 216 -4.06 4.72 4.65
CA ASP A 216 -4.73 5.68 5.52
C ASP A 216 -3.85 6.92 5.82
N ASP A 217 -4.34 7.79 6.67
CA ASP A 217 -3.65 9.03 7.09
C ASP A 217 -2.76 8.83 8.34
N THR A 218 -2.47 7.60 8.73
CA THR A 218 -1.70 7.27 9.93
C THR A 218 -0.32 7.93 9.94
N GLY A 219 0.37 7.99 8.81
CA GLY A 219 1.69 8.61 8.69
C GLY A 219 1.72 10.14 8.88
N LEU A 220 0.58 10.81 8.94
CA LEU A 220 0.51 12.21 9.34
C LEU A 220 0.66 12.38 10.86
N PHE A 221 0.22 11.41 11.62
CA PHE A 221 0.14 11.46 13.08
C PHE A 221 1.22 10.63 13.77
N HIS A 222 1.72 9.61 13.10
CA HIS A 222 2.73 8.68 13.62
C HIS A 222 3.87 8.50 12.62
N HIS A 223 5.08 8.29 13.13
CA HIS A 223 6.22 7.99 12.27
C HIS A 223 6.04 6.65 11.56
N TYR A 224 6.46 6.59 10.31
CA TYR A 224 6.49 5.33 9.56
C TYR A 224 7.42 4.32 10.26
N LEU A 225 6.89 3.13 10.54
CA LEU A 225 7.64 2.05 11.18
C LEU A 225 8.38 1.22 10.12
N PRO A 226 9.73 1.21 10.13
CA PRO A 226 10.51 0.52 9.10
C PRO A 226 10.58 -0.99 9.27
N ASP A 227 10.10 -1.54 10.39
CA ASP A 227 10.29 -2.93 10.81
C ASP A 227 9.88 -3.95 9.74
N VAL A 228 8.67 -3.79 9.22
CA VAL A 228 8.14 -4.66 8.16
C VAL A 228 8.98 -4.52 6.90
N SER A 229 9.31 -3.29 6.51
CA SER A 229 10.13 -3.02 5.33
C SER A 229 11.52 -3.62 5.43
N ILE A 230 12.14 -3.61 6.62
CA ILE A 230 13.45 -4.25 6.88
C ILE A 230 13.32 -5.76 6.69
N ALA A 231 12.30 -6.40 7.27
CA ALA A 231 12.08 -7.83 7.14
C ALA A 231 11.81 -8.22 5.66
N GLN A 232 10.98 -7.45 4.96
CA GLN A 232 10.71 -7.65 3.52
C GLN A 232 11.97 -7.50 2.68
N LEU A 233 12.77 -6.46 2.89
CA LEU A 233 14.05 -6.27 2.18
C LEU A 233 15.00 -7.45 2.40
N MET A 234 15.14 -7.92 3.64
CA MET A 234 15.97 -9.10 3.95
C MET A 234 15.47 -10.33 3.20
N PHE A 235 14.17 -10.55 3.17
CA PHE A 235 13.54 -11.68 2.47
C PHE A 235 13.73 -11.59 0.96
N LEU A 236 13.39 -10.47 0.34
CA LEU A 236 13.42 -10.25 -1.10
C LEU A 236 14.86 -10.29 -1.65
N ILE A 237 15.80 -9.62 -0.97
CA ILE A 237 17.22 -9.64 -1.33
C ILE A 237 17.78 -11.05 -1.12
N GLY A 238 17.44 -11.70 0.00
CA GLY A 238 17.85 -13.07 0.27
C GLY A 238 17.43 -14.04 -0.83
N LEU A 239 16.15 -14.00 -1.23
CA LEU A 239 15.66 -14.83 -2.34
C LEU A 239 16.31 -14.47 -3.68
N THR A 240 16.55 -13.19 -3.95
CA THR A 240 17.25 -12.76 -5.17
C THR A 240 18.64 -13.37 -5.24
N LEU A 241 19.39 -13.34 -4.14
CA LEU A 241 20.72 -13.95 -4.05
C LEU A 241 20.66 -15.47 -4.26
N VAL A 242 19.67 -16.16 -3.71
CA VAL A 242 19.45 -17.61 -3.92
C VAL A 242 19.21 -17.89 -5.41
N VAL A 243 18.34 -17.14 -6.08
CA VAL A 243 18.04 -17.34 -7.51
C VAL A 243 19.26 -17.10 -8.37
N LEU A 244 20.04 -16.04 -8.10
CA LEU A 244 21.28 -15.73 -8.82
C LEU A 244 22.36 -16.79 -8.58
N ALA A 245 22.48 -17.30 -7.37
CA ALA A 245 23.37 -18.41 -7.05
C ALA A 245 22.95 -19.71 -7.76
N ALA A 246 21.63 -19.98 -7.82
CA ALA A 246 21.09 -21.13 -8.56
C ALA A 246 21.39 -21.06 -10.07
N LEU A 247 21.44 -19.85 -10.66
CA LEU A 247 21.87 -19.64 -12.03
C LEU A 247 23.37 -19.93 -12.25
N ALA A 248 24.19 -19.68 -11.22
CA ALA A 248 25.64 -19.89 -11.28
C ALA A 248 26.06 -21.35 -11.00
N LEU A 249 25.40 -22.07 -10.11
CA LEU A 249 25.78 -23.39 -9.62
C LEU A 249 25.95 -24.49 -10.71
N PRO A 250 25.02 -24.68 -11.66
CA PRO A 250 25.16 -25.72 -12.68
C PRO A 250 26.38 -25.50 -13.58
N ARG A 251 26.79 -24.26 -13.74
CA ARG A 251 27.87 -23.83 -14.63
C ARG A 251 29.20 -23.64 -13.91
N ALA A 252 29.15 -23.58 -12.60
CA ALA A 252 30.31 -23.54 -11.73
C ALA A 252 31.07 -24.88 -11.70
N ALA A 253 30.44 -25.98 -12.12
CA ALA A 253 31.10 -27.26 -12.28
C ALA A 253 32.26 -27.19 -13.33
N ASP A 254 32.05 -26.42 -14.40
CA ASP A 254 33.00 -26.22 -15.50
C ASP A 254 34.00 -25.08 -15.22
N ALA A 255 33.63 -24.13 -14.34
CA ALA A 255 34.39 -22.92 -14.09
C ALA A 255 35.37 -22.99 -12.88
N GLY A 256 35.37 -24.12 -12.16
CA GLY A 256 36.33 -24.41 -11.08
C GLY A 256 35.79 -24.24 -9.65
N PRO A 257 36.51 -24.80 -8.67
CA PRO A 257 36.00 -24.93 -7.29
C PRO A 257 35.79 -23.61 -6.55
N ARG A 258 36.50 -22.55 -6.92
CA ARG A 258 36.38 -21.23 -6.27
C ARG A 258 35.01 -20.60 -6.57
N LEU A 259 34.57 -20.63 -7.82
CA LEU A 259 33.28 -20.08 -8.21
C LEU A 259 32.12 -20.87 -7.59
N ARG A 260 32.21 -22.21 -7.57
CA ARG A 260 31.22 -23.07 -6.94
C ARG A 260 31.10 -22.78 -5.45
N ARG A 261 32.21 -22.57 -4.74
CA ARG A 261 32.20 -22.19 -3.33
C ARG A 261 31.55 -20.81 -3.13
N ALA A 262 31.90 -19.81 -3.95
CA ALA A 262 31.32 -18.48 -3.88
C ALA A 262 29.79 -18.51 -4.10
N ALA A 263 29.31 -19.24 -5.13
CA ALA A 263 27.88 -19.39 -5.38
C ALA A 263 27.16 -20.11 -4.22
N ALA A 264 27.78 -21.14 -3.64
CA ALA A 264 27.23 -21.84 -2.49
C ALA A 264 27.14 -20.93 -1.25
N VAL A 265 28.18 -20.12 -0.97
CA VAL A 265 28.19 -19.16 0.14
C VAL A 265 27.10 -18.12 -0.05
N ILE A 266 26.94 -17.57 -1.27
CA ILE A 266 25.88 -16.61 -1.59
C ILE A 266 24.49 -17.23 -1.41
N ALA A 267 24.29 -18.49 -1.85
CA ALA A 267 23.02 -19.19 -1.65
C ALA A 267 22.70 -19.39 -0.16
N VAL A 268 23.68 -19.82 0.63
CA VAL A 268 23.53 -20.02 2.08
C VAL A 268 23.25 -18.69 2.78
N ALA A 269 23.97 -17.63 2.44
CA ALA A 269 23.73 -16.30 3.00
C ALA A 269 22.34 -15.78 2.64
N GLY A 270 21.90 -15.99 1.39
CA GLY A 270 20.55 -15.63 0.95
C GLY A 270 19.46 -16.39 1.69
N LEU A 271 19.62 -17.71 1.87
CA LEU A 271 18.70 -18.53 2.65
C LEU A 271 18.68 -18.13 4.12
N ALA A 272 19.84 -17.81 4.69
CA ALA A 272 19.93 -17.35 6.07
C ALA A 272 19.20 -16.01 6.25
N ALA A 273 19.38 -15.05 5.32
CA ALA A 273 18.67 -13.77 5.36
C ALA A 273 17.14 -13.97 5.25
N ALA A 274 16.68 -14.79 4.30
CA ALA A 274 15.26 -15.08 4.16
C ALA A 274 14.69 -15.81 5.38
N GLY A 275 15.42 -16.79 5.94
CA GLY A 275 15.02 -17.50 7.16
C GLY A 275 14.97 -16.58 8.38
N THR A 276 15.92 -15.65 8.52
CA THR A 276 15.91 -14.64 9.58
C THR A 276 14.70 -13.72 9.45
N ALA A 277 14.37 -13.28 8.23
CA ALA A 277 13.17 -12.46 7.98
C ALA A 277 11.88 -13.19 8.40
N ILE A 278 11.77 -14.48 8.08
CA ILE A 278 10.63 -15.31 8.54
C ILE A 278 10.58 -15.40 10.06
N GLY A 279 11.73 -15.60 10.72
CA GLY A 279 11.80 -15.61 12.18
C GLY A 279 11.40 -14.28 12.82
N LEU A 280 11.85 -13.16 12.26
CA LEU A 280 11.51 -11.81 12.71
C LEU A 280 10.00 -11.55 12.58
N THR A 281 9.42 -11.82 11.41
CA THR A 281 7.96 -11.63 11.20
C THR A 281 7.11 -12.54 12.06
N GLY A 282 7.61 -13.71 12.45
CA GLY A 282 6.95 -14.59 13.43
C GLY A 282 6.77 -13.97 14.82
N THR A 283 7.56 -12.94 15.17
CA THR A 283 7.46 -12.20 16.42
C THR A 283 6.69 -10.87 16.30
N ALA A 284 6.25 -10.52 15.08
CA ALA A 284 5.59 -9.25 14.79
C ALA A 284 4.28 -9.09 15.57
N ARG A 285 4.00 -7.86 15.98
CA ARG A 285 2.77 -7.48 16.69
C ARG A 285 2.15 -6.28 16.01
N THR A 286 0.89 -6.42 15.63
CA THR A 286 0.12 -5.30 15.09
C THR A 286 -0.29 -4.37 16.23
N GLN A 287 0.02 -3.10 16.10
CA GLN A 287 -0.36 -2.00 17.00
C GLN A 287 -1.29 -1.03 16.27
N ALA A 288 -1.81 -0.01 16.97
CA ALA A 288 -2.73 0.97 16.41
C ALA A 288 -2.15 1.73 15.19
N TYR A 289 -0.84 1.91 15.10
CA TYR A 289 -0.18 2.72 14.05
C TYR A 289 0.80 1.92 13.18
N GLY A 290 0.66 0.62 13.14
CA GLY A 290 1.49 -0.23 12.28
C GLY A 290 1.93 -1.52 12.94
N THR A 291 2.79 -2.26 12.29
CA THR A 291 3.31 -3.54 12.77
C THR A 291 4.73 -3.36 13.30
N VAL A 292 4.93 -3.71 14.57
CA VAL A 292 6.21 -3.66 15.28
C VAL A 292 6.82 -5.06 15.34
N ILE A 293 8.11 -5.16 15.09
CA ILE A 293 8.90 -6.36 15.33
C ILE A 293 9.77 -6.13 16.58
N PRO A 294 9.44 -6.73 17.76
CA PRO A 294 10.05 -6.38 19.06
C PRO A 294 11.57 -6.49 19.10
N VAL A 295 12.18 -7.29 18.23
CA VAL A 295 13.63 -7.44 18.13
C VAL A 295 14.29 -6.24 17.45
N LEU A 296 13.57 -5.55 16.57
CA LEU A 296 14.07 -4.39 15.82
C LEU A 296 13.71 -3.08 16.50
N HIS A 297 12.58 -3.03 17.22
CA HIS A 297 12.02 -1.79 17.72
C HIS A 297 11.17 -2.02 18.98
N ASP A 298 11.36 -1.17 19.99
CA ASP A 298 10.50 -1.15 21.17
C ASP A 298 9.33 -0.18 20.98
N GLY A 299 8.19 -0.70 20.57
CA GLY A 299 6.97 0.08 20.30
C GLY A 299 6.38 0.79 21.54
N ALA A 300 6.87 0.52 22.76
CA ALA A 300 6.45 1.25 23.96
C ALA A 300 6.91 2.71 23.96
N ASN A 301 7.91 3.05 23.13
CA ASN A 301 8.45 4.39 23.00
C ASN A 301 7.83 5.19 21.85
N ASP A 302 6.94 4.59 21.06
CA ASP A 302 6.28 5.26 19.94
C ASP A 302 5.34 6.36 20.45
N ARG A 303 5.57 7.56 19.94
CA ARG A 303 4.76 8.72 20.27
C ARG A 303 4.22 9.34 18.99
N PRO A 304 2.99 9.90 19.06
CA PRO A 304 2.46 10.69 17.96
C PRO A 304 3.39 11.86 17.61
N ILE A 305 3.45 12.21 16.33
CA ILE A 305 4.17 13.40 15.88
C ILE A 305 3.49 14.63 16.47
N PRO A 306 4.22 15.50 17.22
CA PRO A 306 3.62 16.70 17.79
C PRO A 306 3.26 17.69 16.68
N TYR A 307 2.06 18.24 16.73
CA TYR A 307 1.59 19.26 15.79
C TYR A 307 0.68 20.30 16.46
N THR A 308 0.62 21.48 15.86
CA THR A 308 -0.32 22.52 16.27
C THR A 308 -1.56 22.47 15.37
N ARG A 309 -2.73 22.22 15.97
CA ARG A 309 -3.99 22.14 15.24
C ARG A 309 -4.35 23.45 14.55
N VAL A 310 -4.97 23.36 13.39
CA VAL A 310 -5.56 24.49 12.66
C VAL A 310 -7.08 24.41 12.84
N CYS A 311 -7.68 25.49 13.36
CA CYS A 311 -9.10 25.48 13.70
C CYS A 311 -9.88 26.52 12.86
N GLY A 312 -11.10 26.13 12.50
CA GLY A 312 -12.16 26.97 11.93
C GLY A 312 -13.38 26.99 12.83
N GLN A 313 -14.48 27.63 12.39
CA GLN A 313 -15.73 27.71 13.13
C GLN A 313 -16.89 27.15 12.30
N ALA A 314 -17.70 26.29 12.90
CA ALA A 314 -18.94 25.77 12.31
C ALA A 314 -20.10 25.93 13.30
N ALA A 315 -21.04 26.83 13.01
CA ALA A 315 -22.18 27.15 13.88
C ALA A 315 -21.75 27.52 15.34
N GLY A 316 -20.65 28.22 15.51
CA GLY A 316 -20.13 28.61 16.83
C GLY A 316 -19.28 27.53 17.52
N VAL A 317 -19.15 26.32 16.94
CA VAL A 317 -18.32 25.24 17.47
C VAL A 317 -16.96 25.23 16.76
N PRO A 318 -15.85 25.25 17.50
CA PRO A 318 -14.50 25.09 16.89
C PRO A 318 -14.34 23.71 16.24
N VAL A 319 -13.85 23.69 15.00
CA VAL A 319 -13.52 22.50 14.24
C VAL A 319 -12.02 22.54 13.96
N CYS A 320 -11.28 21.61 14.51
CA CYS A 320 -9.82 21.59 14.49
C CYS A 320 -9.30 20.37 13.74
N VAL A 321 -8.37 20.62 12.80
CA VAL A 321 -7.75 19.59 11.96
C VAL A 321 -6.23 19.61 12.08
N HIS A 322 -5.60 18.52 11.65
CA HIS A 322 -4.16 18.45 11.45
C HIS A 322 -3.72 19.50 10.40
N PRO A 323 -2.54 20.14 10.51
CA PRO A 323 -2.07 21.14 9.54
C PRO A 323 -2.08 20.68 8.09
N ALA A 324 -1.85 19.38 7.81
CA ALA A 324 -1.94 18.81 6.48
C ALA A 324 -3.33 18.94 5.85
N TYR A 325 -4.39 18.97 6.66
CA TYR A 325 -5.78 19.14 6.23
C TYR A 325 -6.24 20.61 6.18
N ARG A 326 -5.32 21.56 6.27
CA ARG A 326 -5.67 22.99 6.27
C ARG A 326 -6.53 23.39 5.06
N SER A 327 -6.23 22.85 3.89
CA SER A 327 -7.00 23.10 2.67
C SER A 327 -8.42 22.54 2.72
N PHE A 328 -8.66 21.50 3.54
CA PHE A 328 -9.97 20.85 3.69
C PHE A 328 -10.85 21.50 4.75
N LEU A 329 -10.27 22.32 5.62
CA LEU A 329 -10.99 22.94 6.74
C LEU A 329 -12.23 23.75 6.31
N PRO A 330 -12.21 24.57 5.23
CA PRO A 330 -13.41 25.24 4.75
C PRO A 330 -14.53 24.29 4.33
N ALA A 331 -14.20 23.22 3.60
CA ALA A 331 -15.18 22.22 3.18
C ALA A 331 -15.73 21.43 4.37
N MET A 332 -14.89 21.08 5.33
CA MET A 332 -15.27 20.37 6.56
C MET A 332 -16.20 21.24 7.43
N THR A 333 -15.85 22.51 7.66
CA THR A 333 -16.71 23.43 8.43
C THR A 333 -18.06 23.63 7.74
N ALA A 334 -18.08 23.81 6.42
CA ALA A 334 -19.32 23.93 5.65
C ALA A 334 -20.18 22.67 5.74
N ALA A 335 -19.57 21.49 5.67
CA ALA A 335 -20.26 20.21 5.79
C ALA A 335 -20.90 20.01 7.18
N LEU A 336 -20.25 20.45 8.25
CA LEU A 336 -20.71 20.24 9.63
C LEU A 336 -21.75 21.28 10.09
N VAL A 337 -21.79 22.50 9.49
CA VAL A 337 -22.74 23.57 9.88
C VAL A 337 -24.19 23.10 9.96
N PRO A 338 -24.78 22.36 8.98
CA PRO A 338 -26.19 21.99 9.04
C PRO A 338 -26.53 21.07 10.22
N VAL A 339 -25.62 20.19 10.62
CA VAL A 339 -25.80 19.30 11.77
C VAL A 339 -25.58 20.05 13.07
N LEU A 340 -24.49 20.81 13.19
CA LEU A 340 -24.16 21.54 14.41
C LEU A 340 -25.23 22.57 14.78
N ARG A 341 -25.84 23.25 13.80
CA ARG A 341 -26.99 24.14 14.06
C ARG A 341 -28.16 23.45 14.73
N GLN A 342 -28.35 22.15 14.49
CA GLN A 342 -29.44 21.39 15.09
C GLN A 342 -29.12 20.93 16.51
N ILE A 343 -27.85 20.76 16.86
CA ILE A 343 -27.44 20.09 18.12
C ILE A 343 -26.64 21.00 19.08
N ALA A 344 -26.09 22.15 18.62
CA ALA A 344 -25.14 22.95 19.38
C ALA A 344 -25.64 23.43 20.75
N SER A 345 -26.96 23.61 20.91
CA SER A 345 -27.57 24.03 22.17
C SER A 345 -28.13 22.87 23.01
N LEU A 346 -27.94 21.64 22.57
CA LEU A 346 -28.46 20.45 23.28
C LEU A 346 -27.45 19.97 24.35
N PRO A 347 -27.97 19.33 25.44
CA PRO A 347 -27.08 18.64 26.38
C PRO A 347 -26.20 17.60 25.68
N GLY A 348 -24.91 17.62 25.92
CA GLY A 348 -23.97 16.70 25.27
C GLY A 348 -23.63 17.05 23.83
N ALA A 349 -23.95 18.27 23.36
CA ALA A 349 -23.41 18.82 22.13
C ALA A 349 -21.88 18.99 22.21
N PRO A 350 -21.15 18.88 21.08
CA PRO A 350 -19.71 19.09 21.11
C PRO A 350 -19.35 20.55 21.40
N ALA A 351 -18.47 20.77 22.37
CA ALA A 351 -17.82 22.06 22.56
C ALA A 351 -16.69 22.30 21.53
N ARG A 352 -16.16 21.22 20.98
CA ARG A 352 -15.14 21.23 19.93
C ARG A 352 -15.20 19.92 19.12
N VAL A 353 -14.87 20.01 17.84
CA VAL A 353 -14.70 18.86 16.95
C VAL A 353 -13.23 18.77 16.56
N ASP A 354 -12.57 17.67 16.89
CA ASP A 354 -11.17 17.41 16.56
C ASP A 354 -11.06 16.29 15.53
N GLN A 355 -10.18 16.46 14.56
CA GLN A 355 -9.77 15.37 13.66
C GLN A 355 -8.97 14.33 14.44
N VAL A 356 -9.20 13.07 14.11
CA VAL A 356 -8.40 11.93 14.58
C VAL A 356 -8.14 10.96 13.44
N VAL A 357 -7.15 10.10 13.61
CA VAL A 357 -6.90 8.96 12.71
C VAL A 357 -8.00 7.92 12.90
N VAL A 358 -8.39 7.27 11.82
CA VAL A 358 -9.36 6.16 11.87
C VAL A 358 -8.92 5.08 12.85
N ASN A 359 -7.64 4.73 12.86
CA ASN A 359 -7.07 3.72 13.73
C ASN A 359 -7.13 4.08 15.23
N ASP A 360 -7.15 5.36 15.57
CA ASP A 360 -7.36 5.81 16.95
C ASP A 360 -8.83 5.63 17.43
N LEU A 361 -9.75 5.39 16.49
CA LEU A 361 -11.17 5.09 16.79
C LEU A 361 -11.44 3.59 16.95
N ILE A 362 -10.47 2.74 16.54
CA ILE A 362 -10.58 1.28 16.66
C ILE A 362 -9.53 0.81 17.66
N PRO A 363 -9.83 0.79 18.96
CA PRO A 363 -8.86 0.31 19.94
C PRO A 363 -8.56 -1.16 19.67
N SER A 364 -7.28 -1.51 19.63
CA SER A 364 -6.78 -2.88 19.42
C SER A 364 -7.24 -3.88 20.49
N ASN A 365 -7.81 -3.39 21.59
CA ASN A 365 -8.30 -4.17 22.74
C ASN A 365 -9.80 -4.02 22.99
N GLY A 366 -10.57 -3.46 22.06
CA GLY A 366 -12.02 -3.26 22.22
C GLY A 366 -12.43 -2.22 23.27
N ALA A 367 -11.47 -1.49 23.84
CA ALA A 367 -11.79 -0.38 24.77
C ALA A 367 -12.28 0.82 23.94
N ALA A 368 -13.49 1.25 24.16
CA ALA A 368 -14.04 2.46 23.54
C ALA A 368 -13.12 3.65 23.85
N ILE A 369 -12.77 4.43 22.82
CA ILE A 369 -12.13 5.72 23.05
C ILE A 369 -13.21 6.62 23.65
N ALA A 370 -13.31 6.60 24.96
CA ALA A 370 -14.14 7.53 25.68
C ALA A 370 -13.68 8.95 25.34
N GLY A 371 -14.29 9.53 24.32
CA GLY A 371 -14.24 10.95 24.10
C GLY A 371 -14.88 11.59 25.31
N VAL A 372 -14.08 12.12 26.24
CA VAL A 372 -14.61 12.91 27.32
C VAL A 372 -15.46 14.01 26.68
N PRO A 373 -16.81 14.03 26.86
CA PRO A 373 -17.56 15.19 26.44
C PRO A 373 -16.84 16.40 27.06
N PRO A 374 -16.46 17.40 26.28
CA PRO A 374 -17.21 17.93 25.17
C PRO A 374 -16.49 17.88 23.81
N VAL A 375 -15.46 17.06 23.62
CA VAL A 375 -14.71 17.04 22.34
C VAL A 375 -15.12 15.81 21.53
N PHE A 376 -15.70 16.06 20.35
CA PHE A 376 -16.00 14.98 19.40
C PHE A 376 -14.79 14.75 18.50
N ARG A 377 -14.42 13.48 18.32
CA ARG A 377 -13.31 13.05 17.48
C ARG A 377 -13.87 12.48 16.18
N LEU A 378 -13.50 13.09 15.06
CA LEU A 378 -13.98 12.70 13.73
C LEU A 378 -12.82 12.28 12.85
N PRO A 379 -12.87 11.10 12.21
CA PRO A 379 -11.99 10.81 11.09
C PRO A 379 -12.38 11.70 9.92
N VAL A 380 -11.41 12.29 9.27
CA VAL A 380 -11.61 13.11 8.08
C VAL A 380 -11.21 12.30 6.86
N PRO A 381 -12.12 12.08 5.89
CA PRO A 381 -11.75 11.39 4.67
C PRO A 381 -10.57 12.05 3.96
N ALA A 382 -9.68 11.25 3.43
CA ALA A 382 -8.48 11.72 2.75
C ALA A 382 -8.74 12.36 1.38
N THR A 383 -9.95 12.24 0.87
CA THR A 383 -10.37 12.76 -0.43
C THR A 383 -11.58 13.66 -0.28
N PRO A 384 -11.40 15.00 -0.26
CA PRO A 384 -12.55 15.93 -0.22
C PRO A 384 -13.25 16.05 -1.57
N ASP A 385 -12.56 15.76 -2.65
CA ASP A 385 -13.03 15.84 -4.04
C ASP A 385 -13.08 14.48 -4.73
N GLU A 386 -14.05 14.30 -5.42
CA GLU A 386 -14.86 13.40 -6.18
C GLU A 386 -14.24 12.34 -7.07
N THR A 387 -12.96 12.27 -7.35
CA THR A 387 -12.54 11.62 -8.60
C THR A 387 -11.96 10.21 -8.46
N SER A 388 -11.62 9.75 -7.30
CA SER A 388 -11.13 8.40 -7.10
C SER A 388 -12.23 7.48 -6.57
N PHE A 389 -12.54 6.43 -7.29
CA PHE A 389 -13.54 5.39 -6.97
C PHE A 389 -15.02 5.79 -7.08
N GLY A 390 -15.39 6.80 -7.90
CA GLY A 390 -16.79 7.16 -8.11
C GLY A 390 -17.48 7.74 -6.86
N GLN A 391 -16.71 8.23 -5.90
CA GLN A 391 -17.22 8.93 -4.73
C GLN A 391 -17.39 10.41 -5.04
N ASN A 392 -18.55 10.96 -4.75
CA ASN A 392 -18.93 12.34 -5.03
C ASN A 392 -18.63 13.25 -3.82
N ALA A 393 -18.53 14.58 -3.99
CA ALA A 393 -18.44 15.57 -2.89
C ALA A 393 -19.55 15.36 -1.84
N SER A 394 -20.64 14.74 -2.23
CA SER A 394 -21.65 14.23 -1.32
C SER A 394 -21.11 13.19 -0.34
N THR A 395 -20.14 12.36 -0.73
CA THR A 395 -19.60 11.29 0.14
C THR A 395 -18.77 11.87 1.29
N PHE A 396 -17.88 12.84 1.00
CA PHE A 396 -17.13 13.54 2.04
C PHE A 396 -18.05 14.20 3.06
N ARG A 397 -19.03 14.99 2.57
CA ARG A 397 -20.02 15.63 3.42
C ARG A 397 -20.84 14.61 4.21
N ASN A 398 -21.36 13.58 3.54
CA ASN A 398 -22.22 12.57 4.15
C ASN A 398 -21.45 11.77 5.21
N SER A 399 -20.19 11.41 4.97
CA SER A 399 -19.32 10.73 5.94
C SER A 399 -19.11 11.57 7.20
N LEU A 400 -18.75 12.84 7.06
CA LEU A 400 -18.56 13.73 8.21
C LEU A 400 -19.85 13.95 9.00
N GLN A 401 -20.96 14.20 8.30
CA GLN A 401 -22.26 14.42 8.93
C GLN A 401 -22.77 13.17 9.64
N SER A 402 -22.70 12.00 8.99
CA SER A 402 -23.13 10.74 9.61
C SER A 402 -22.31 10.44 10.86
N THR A 403 -20.98 10.52 10.78
CA THR A 403 -20.11 10.27 11.94
C THR A 403 -20.42 11.22 13.11
N LEU A 404 -20.59 12.52 12.83
CA LEU A 404 -20.93 13.49 13.86
C LEU A 404 -22.28 13.16 14.53
N VAL A 405 -23.30 12.82 13.72
CA VAL A 405 -24.64 12.50 14.23
C VAL A 405 -24.63 11.19 15.02
N THR A 406 -23.93 10.17 14.55
CA THR A 406 -23.80 8.90 15.27
C THR A 406 -23.11 9.10 16.62
N LEU A 407 -22.00 9.85 16.68
CA LEU A 407 -21.36 10.20 17.95
C LEU A 407 -22.27 10.98 18.89
N PHE A 408 -23.15 11.83 18.34
CA PHE A 408 -24.11 12.59 19.13
C PHE A 408 -25.24 11.71 19.66
N VAL A 409 -25.81 10.81 18.85
CA VAL A 409 -27.01 10.02 19.18
C VAL A 409 -26.69 8.73 19.94
N VAL A 410 -25.66 8.02 19.51
CA VAL A 410 -25.27 6.71 20.07
C VAL A 410 -24.21 6.87 21.17
N GLY A 411 -23.34 7.85 21.04
CA GLY A 411 -22.20 8.04 21.92
C GLY A 411 -20.96 7.30 21.41
N ALA A 412 -19.82 7.53 22.06
CA ALA A 412 -18.53 6.93 21.67
C ALA A 412 -18.52 5.41 21.89
N ASP A 413 -19.22 4.92 22.88
CA ASP A 413 -19.23 3.49 23.27
C ASP A 413 -19.98 2.59 22.27
N GLY A 414 -20.83 3.17 21.42
CA GLY A 414 -21.60 2.44 20.41
C GLY A 414 -21.16 2.71 18.97
N PHE A 415 -20.09 3.45 18.77
CA PHE A 415 -19.58 3.79 17.45
C PHE A 415 -18.82 2.60 16.83
N VAL A 416 -19.32 2.09 15.69
CA VAL A 416 -18.64 1.07 14.89
C VAL A 416 -18.26 1.69 13.55
N PHE A 417 -16.96 1.87 13.33
CA PHE A 417 -16.44 2.31 12.04
C PHE A 417 -16.55 1.14 11.04
N MET A 418 -17.11 1.37 9.86
CA MET A 418 -17.34 0.34 8.81
C MET A 418 -18.39 -0.74 9.12
N GLY A 419 -19.23 -0.59 10.14
CA GLY A 419 -20.38 -1.47 10.39
C GLY A 419 -21.70 -0.84 9.96
N PRO A 420 -22.81 -1.61 9.91
CA PRO A 420 -24.14 -1.01 9.84
C PRO A 420 -24.31 -0.07 11.03
N PRO A 421 -25.13 1.01 10.90
CA PRO A 421 -25.32 1.98 11.97
C PRO A 421 -25.53 1.26 13.29
N GLY A 422 -24.60 1.41 14.24
CA GLY A 422 -24.72 0.84 15.57
C GLY A 422 -25.92 1.44 16.29
N GLY A 423 -26.43 0.75 17.30
CA GLY A 423 -27.48 1.31 18.14
C GLY A 423 -28.88 0.74 17.92
N SER A 424 -29.78 1.16 18.79
CA SER A 424 -31.20 0.73 18.77
C SER A 424 -31.94 1.30 17.54
N PRO A 425 -33.05 0.69 17.11
CA PRO A 425 -33.86 1.21 16.01
C PRO A 425 -34.33 2.66 16.24
N ALA A 426 -34.54 3.08 17.48
CA ALA A 426 -34.90 4.47 17.80
C ALA A 426 -33.70 5.43 17.61
N GLN A 427 -32.50 5.02 17.97
CA GLN A 427 -31.28 5.78 17.68
C GLN A 427 -31.08 5.97 16.18
N GLN A 428 -31.18 4.88 15.41
CA GLN A 428 -31.12 4.93 13.94
C GLN A 428 -32.18 5.86 13.33
N ALA A 429 -33.41 5.86 13.84
CA ALA A 429 -34.44 6.76 13.35
C ALA A 429 -34.13 8.24 13.62
N VAL A 430 -33.58 8.55 14.80
CA VAL A 430 -33.20 9.93 15.15
C VAL A 430 -31.97 10.37 14.31
N GLU A 431 -30.99 9.49 14.11
CA GLU A 431 -29.86 9.77 13.21
C GLU A 431 -30.33 10.12 11.81
N LEU A 432 -31.17 9.25 11.22
CA LEU A 432 -31.71 9.46 9.88
C LEU A 432 -32.46 10.79 9.78
N ALA A 433 -33.26 11.13 10.80
CA ALA A 433 -34.02 12.39 10.83
C ALA A 433 -33.11 13.63 10.87
N LEU A 434 -32.06 13.60 11.69
CA LEU A 434 -31.08 14.70 11.77
C LEU A 434 -30.30 14.87 10.47
N LEU A 435 -29.89 13.74 9.84
CA LEU A 435 -29.20 13.74 8.56
C LEU A 435 -30.09 14.22 7.42
N GLN A 436 -31.34 13.79 7.38
CA GLN A 436 -32.35 14.27 6.40
C GLN A 436 -32.52 15.79 6.49
N LYS A 437 -32.59 16.35 7.70
CA LYS A 437 -32.65 17.80 7.92
C LYS A 437 -31.38 18.53 7.60
N ALA A 438 -30.20 17.86 7.63
CA ALA A 438 -28.95 18.39 7.17
C ALA A 438 -28.78 18.35 5.64
N GLY A 439 -29.73 17.74 4.92
CA GLY A 439 -29.68 17.59 3.45
C GLY A 439 -28.78 16.45 2.99
N THR A 440 -28.53 15.46 3.87
CA THR A 440 -27.72 14.27 3.56
C THR A 440 -28.56 13.26 2.79
N ALA A 441 -28.08 12.84 1.62
CA ALA A 441 -28.70 11.73 0.90
C ALA A 441 -28.29 10.41 1.57
N ILE A 442 -29.27 9.76 2.23
CA ILE A 442 -29.01 8.49 2.92
C ILE A 442 -29.44 7.36 2.02
N GLN A 443 -28.48 6.49 1.67
CA GLN A 443 -28.82 5.18 1.10
C GLN A 443 -29.19 4.24 2.24
N THR A 444 -30.49 3.96 2.39
CA THR A 444 -30.94 2.87 3.25
C THR A 444 -30.58 1.56 2.56
N GLY A 445 -29.49 0.92 2.99
CA GLY A 445 -29.09 -0.40 2.49
C GLY A 445 -30.16 -1.43 2.81
N GLY A 446 -30.96 -1.79 1.82
CA GLY A 446 -31.96 -2.85 1.91
C GLY A 446 -31.29 -4.22 1.75
N GLY A 447 -31.04 -4.91 2.86
CA GLY A 447 -30.82 -6.36 2.83
C GLY A 447 -32.14 -7.11 2.53
N PRO A 448 -32.10 -8.31 1.93
CA PRO A 448 -33.31 -9.07 1.63
C PRO A 448 -34.01 -9.57 2.91
N GLY A 449 -35.34 -9.63 2.88
CA GLY A 449 -36.16 -10.25 3.91
C GLY A 449 -36.52 -9.37 5.12
N ASN A 450 -36.56 -9.93 6.33
CA ASN A 450 -36.96 -9.25 7.59
C ASN A 450 -36.14 -8.00 7.92
N ALA A 451 -34.92 -7.86 7.40
CA ALA A 451 -34.09 -6.67 7.54
C ALA A 451 -34.73 -5.47 6.80
N HIS A 452 -35.39 -5.72 5.68
CA HIS A 452 -36.02 -4.67 4.88
C HIS A 452 -37.26 -4.08 5.60
N ALA A 453 -38.13 -4.92 6.17
CA ALA A 453 -39.31 -4.47 6.94
C ALA A 453 -38.90 -3.64 8.16
N LYS A 454 -37.82 -4.02 8.86
CA LYS A 454 -37.30 -3.27 10.01
C LYS A 454 -36.72 -1.93 9.56
N ALA A 455 -35.99 -1.90 8.46
CA ALA A 455 -35.40 -0.67 7.89
C ALA A 455 -36.54 0.32 7.48
N GLU A 456 -37.67 -0.17 6.94
CA GLU A 456 -38.80 0.66 6.56
C GLU A 456 -39.51 1.26 7.78
N GLN A 457 -39.65 0.51 8.88
CA GLN A 457 -40.20 1.03 10.15
C GLN A 457 -39.30 2.15 10.70
N VAL A 458 -37.97 1.97 10.70
CA VAL A 458 -36.99 2.97 11.12
C VAL A 458 -37.12 4.22 10.22
N ALA A 459 -37.17 4.06 8.91
CA ALA A 459 -37.26 5.16 7.96
C ALA A 459 -38.59 5.94 8.13
N THR A 460 -39.68 5.24 8.42
CA THR A 460 -40.98 5.86 8.68
C THR A 460 -40.98 6.67 9.98
N ALA A 461 -40.43 6.13 11.05
CA ALA A 461 -40.26 6.84 12.32
C ALA A 461 -39.29 8.07 12.13
N ALA A 462 -38.23 7.92 11.35
CA ALA A 462 -37.31 9.03 11.03
C ALA A 462 -38.04 10.17 10.31
N ARG A 463 -38.84 9.86 9.28
CA ARG A 463 -39.63 10.87 8.55
C ARG A 463 -40.62 11.60 9.47
N ARG A 464 -41.32 10.87 10.35
CA ARG A 464 -42.27 11.44 11.34
C ARG A 464 -41.50 12.37 12.29
N PHE A 465 -40.41 11.94 12.87
CA PHE A 465 -39.60 12.77 13.76
C PHE A 465 -38.99 13.99 13.04
N ALA A 466 -38.54 13.84 11.79
CA ALA A 466 -38.04 14.94 10.99
C ALA A 466 -39.14 15.97 10.62
N ALA A 467 -40.38 15.55 10.51
CA ALA A 467 -41.53 16.43 10.22
C ALA A 467 -41.91 17.34 11.39
N LEU A 468 -41.50 17.03 12.61
CA LEU A 468 -41.77 17.87 13.78
C LEU A 468 -41.21 19.29 13.63
N PRO A 469 -41.90 20.31 14.21
CA PRO A 469 -41.33 21.65 14.34
C PRO A 469 -39.94 21.61 15.02
N ALA A 470 -39.03 22.46 14.60
CA ALA A 470 -37.65 22.50 15.13
C ALA A 470 -37.62 22.63 16.66
N ALA A 471 -38.45 23.49 17.24
CA ALA A 471 -38.56 23.70 18.68
C ALA A 471 -39.02 22.42 19.42
N THR A 472 -40.03 21.73 18.89
CA THR A 472 -40.54 20.48 19.47
C THR A 472 -39.49 19.38 19.43
N ARG A 473 -38.83 19.19 18.29
CA ARG A 473 -37.76 18.23 18.12
C ARG A 473 -36.59 18.52 19.06
N HIS A 474 -36.18 19.79 19.18
CA HIS A 474 -35.14 20.23 20.08
C HIS A 474 -35.47 19.99 21.54
N ALA A 475 -36.69 20.33 21.99
CA ALA A 475 -37.14 20.10 23.34
C ALA A 475 -37.19 18.58 23.69
N TRP A 476 -37.66 17.76 22.75
CA TRP A 476 -37.65 16.31 22.93
C TRP A 476 -36.25 15.75 23.06
N LEU A 477 -35.32 16.16 22.18
CA LEU A 477 -33.93 15.73 22.25
C LEU A 477 -33.27 16.20 23.57
N ALA A 478 -33.53 17.42 24.01
CA ALA A 478 -32.98 17.93 25.27
C ALA A 478 -33.46 17.09 26.48
N ALA A 479 -34.72 16.65 26.47
CA ALA A 479 -35.28 15.85 27.54
C ALA A 479 -34.90 14.35 27.49
N GLN A 480 -34.73 13.78 26.29
CA GLN A 480 -34.67 12.32 26.12
C GLN A 480 -33.31 11.81 25.65
N LEU A 481 -32.31 12.68 25.34
CA LEU A 481 -31.02 12.28 24.77
C LEU A 481 -30.28 11.26 25.63
N ALA A 482 -30.29 11.42 26.94
CA ALA A 482 -29.62 10.48 27.84
C ALA A 482 -30.28 9.08 27.83
N ALA A 483 -31.62 9.03 27.76
CA ALA A 483 -32.36 7.77 27.64
C ALA A 483 -32.20 7.14 26.27
N LEU A 484 -32.12 7.97 25.20
CA LEU A 484 -31.85 7.54 23.83
C LEU A 484 -30.45 6.93 23.70
N ARG A 485 -29.41 7.60 24.21
CA ARG A 485 -28.03 7.08 24.24
C ARG A 485 -27.91 5.75 25.00
N ALA A 486 -28.64 5.62 26.11
CA ALA A 486 -28.70 4.38 26.86
C ALA A 486 -29.56 3.27 26.20
N GLY A 487 -30.07 3.49 24.96
CA GLY A 487 -30.89 2.51 24.24
C GLY A 487 -32.25 2.21 24.87
N ARG A 488 -32.71 3.04 25.83
CA ARG A 488 -33.97 2.83 26.56
C ARG A 488 -35.22 3.32 25.83
N ILE A 489 -35.05 4.05 24.74
CA ILE A 489 -36.13 4.54 23.90
C ILE A 489 -36.43 3.53 22.79
N THR A 490 -37.72 3.21 22.61
CA THR A 490 -38.19 2.37 21.49
C THR A 490 -38.77 3.23 20.36
N LEU A 491 -38.92 2.64 19.14
CA LEU A 491 -39.50 3.34 17.99
C LEU A 491 -40.90 3.89 18.26
N ALA A 492 -41.71 3.19 19.09
CA ALA A 492 -43.08 3.60 19.44
C ALA A 492 -43.09 4.83 20.36
N GLN A 493 -42.04 5.11 21.09
CA GLN A 493 -41.90 6.25 21.99
C GLN A 493 -41.35 7.51 21.29
N LEU A 494 -40.97 7.40 20.00
CA LEU A 494 -40.64 8.56 19.19
C LEU A 494 -41.90 9.32 18.82
N PRO A 495 -41.92 10.65 18.96
CA PRO A 495 -43.11 11.47 18.68
C PRO A 495 -43.44 11.52 17.19
#